data_fc398b36cebcf92cb03dd18ac6ef5308
#
_entry.id   fc398b36cebcf92cb03dd18ac6ef5308
#
_cell.length_a   1.000
_cell.length_b   1.000
_cell.length_c   1.000
_cell.angle_alpha   90.00
_cell.angle_beta   90.00
_cell.angle_gamma   90.00
#
_symmetry.space_group_name_H-M   'P 1'
#
loop_
_entity.id
_entity.type
_entity.pdbx_description
1 polymer ?
#
loop_
_entity_poly.entity_id
_entity_poly.type
_entity_poly.pdbx_seq_one_letter_code
_entity_poly.pdbx_strand_id
1 'polypeptide(L)'
;MTRNEQLASLEGTFPIGYISDQSRLVFVNSRDLDRAWDLGIFYLKIPEHLNLDKARIFGCEVAAPDSDYRKIPKYGELEGFIALENNQQTKLALSRKLWGQHYPKEIADFGRQLDELGVIIMREVLREAGIPEAFWGRASGGYAAGEGTAFLNFVHYDARNPYQGLRPHTDYGFVTILDVTAPGLQVKIDGRFEDLPVLPGHLAIHFGEALNYIT
;
A
#
# COMPACT_ATOMS: atom_id res chain seq x y z
N MET A 1 18.89 -15.72 11.52
CA MET A 1 19.06 -14.26 11.46
C MET A 1 18.14 -13.62 12.47
N THR A 2 18.64 -12.84 13.40
CA THR A 2 17.82 -12.14 14.39
C THR A 2 17.10 -10.96 13.71
N ARG A 3 16.02 -10.46 14.35
CA ARG A 3 15.28 -9.28 13.87
C ARG A 3 16.20 -8.07 13.64
N ASN A 4 17.21 -7.89 14.49
CA ASN A 4 18.17 -6.79 14.37
C ASN A 4 19.14 -6.98 13.20
N GLU A 5 19.54 -8.21 12.89
CA GLU A 5 20.38 -8.52 11.72
C GLU A 5 19.62 -8.32 10.40
N GLN A 6 18.31 -8.62 10.36
CA GLN A 6 17.47 -8.33 9.21
C GLN A 6 17.30 -6.82 9.01
N LEU A 7 17.03 -6.06 10.07
CA LEU A 7 16.95 -4.60 9.99
C LEU A 7 18.26 -4.00 9.48
N ALA A 8 19.40 -4.38 10.05
CA ALA A 8 20.72 -3.85 9.65
C ALA A 8 21.07 -4.19 8.19
N SER A 9 20.67 -5.35 7.67
CA SER A 9 20.89 -5.72 6.26
C SER A 9 19.97 -4.97 5.30
N LEU A 10 18.79 -4.54 5.74
CA LEU A 10 17.79 -3.82 4.94
C LEU A 10 17.97 -2.31 4.97
N GLU A 11 18.48 -1.74 6.08
CA GLU A 11 18.83 -0.31 6.21
C GLU A 11 19.85 0.14 5.13
N GLY A 12 20.65 -0.78 4.59
CA GLY A 12 21.53 -0.53 3.45
C GLY A 12 20.86 -0.62 2.08
N THR A 13 19.71 -1.31 1.97
CA THR A 13 19.08 -1.59 0.68
C THR A 13 17.84 -0.73 0.42
N PHE A 14 16.93 -0.61 1.38
CA PHE A 14 15.70 0.16 1.24
C PHE A 14 15.62 1.29 2.29
N PRO A 15 15.13 2.48 1.90
CA PRO A 15 14.86 3.57 2.83
C PRO A 15 13.83 3.19 3.89
N ILE A 16 13.99 3.70 5.11
CA ILE A 16 13.04 3.49 6.21
C ILE A 16 12.57 4.84 6.73
N GLY A 17 11.25 5.05 6.73
CA GLY A 17 10.60 6.22 7.26
C GLY A 17 9.68 5.90 8.44
N TYR A 18 9.22 6.95 9.10
CA TYR A 18 8.21 6.91 10.15
C TYR A 18 7.37 8.19 10.14
N ILE A 19 6.19 8.15 10.75
CA ILE A 19 5.38 9.35 10.94
C ILE A 19 5.72 9.96 12.30
N SER A 20 6.13 11.23 12.28
CA SER A 20 6.44 12.00 13.50
C SER A 20 5.17 12.46 14.22
N ASP A 21 5.32 12.94 15.47
CA ASP A 21 4.22 13.51 16.29
C ASP A 21 3.56 14.73 15.62
N GLN A 22 4.27 15.37 14.69
CA GLN A 22 3.73 16.48 13.89
C GLN A 22 3.02 16.02 12.61
N SER A 23 2.69 14.73 12.48
CA SER A 23 2.08 14.14 11.30
C SER A 23 2.87 14.40 10.01
N ARG A 24 4.20 14.25 10.09
CA ARG A 24 5.13 14.39 8.97
C ARG A 24 5.82 13.05 8.70
N LEU A 25 6.01 12.72 7.42
CA LEU A 25 6.89 11.62 7.04
C LEU A 25 8.35 12.07 7.26
N VAL A 26 9.10 11.27 8.01
CA VAL A 26 10.52 11.51 8.33
C VAL A 26 11.29 10.23 8.01
N PHE A 27 12.44 10.35 7.39
CA PHE A 27 13.32 9.21 7.13
C PHE A 27 14.41 9.11 8.21
N VAL A 28 14.84 7.88 8.47
CA VAL A 28 15.90 7.58 9.45
C VAL A 28 17.21 8.26 9.05
N ASN A 29 17.55 8.25 7.75
CA ASN A 29 18.71 8.95 7.21
C ASN A 29 18.26 10.10 6.30
N SER A 30 18.94 11.22 6.33
CA SER A 30 18.61 12.40 5.53
C SER A 30 18.64 12.19 4.01
N ARG A 31 19.39 11.18 3.54
CA ARG A 31 19.47 10.81 2.11
C ARG A 31 18.41 9.79 1.67
N ASP A 32 17.66 9.26 2.60
CA ASP A 32 16.71 8.18 2.30
C ASP A 32 15.48 8.69 1.56
N LEU A 33 15.17 9.97 1.64
CA LEU A 33 14.08 10.55 0.85
C LEU A 33 14.42 10.52 -0.65
N ASP A 34 15.60 11.00 -1.04
CA ASP A 34 16.05 10.95 -2.44
C ASP A 34 16.09 9.50 -2.95
N ARG A 35 16.60 8.59 -2.10
CA ARG A 35 16.63 7.15 -2.43
C ARG A 35 15.23 6.55 -2.57
N ALA A 36 14.29 6.92 -1.70
CA ALA A 36 12.90 6.46 -1.80
C ALA A 36 12.27 6.92 -3.12
N TRP A 37 12.62 8.12 -3.55
CA TRP A 37 12.18 8.69 -4.82
C TRP A 37 12.77 7.91 -6.00
N ASP A 38 14.07 7.71 -6.02
CA ASP A 38 14.78 6.99 -7.09
C ASP A 38 14.32 5.52 -7.21
N LEU A 39 14.10 4.86 -6.07
CA LEU A 39 13.66 3.47 -6.02
C LEU A 39 12.15 3.29 -6.27
N GLY A 40 11.36 4.34 -6.06
CA GLY A 40 9.89 4.28 -6.10
C GLY A 40 9.27 3.51 -4.93
N ILE A 41 10.08 3.16 -3.89
CA ILE A 41 9.63 2.34 -2.75
C ILE A 41 10.44 2.63 -1.49
N PHE A 42 9.78 2.53 -0.33
CA PHE A 42 10.42 2.57 0.98
C PHE A 42 9.60 1.78 2.01
N TYR A 43 10.19 1.49 3.17
CA TYR A 43 9.48 0.96 4.32
C TYR A 43 9.04 2.07 5.27
N LEU A 44 7.83 1.96 5.79
CA LEU A 44 7.29 2.86 6.79
C LEU A 44 7.06 2.10 8.09
N LYS A 45 7.67 2.54 9.19
CA LYS A 45 7.36 2.00 10.52
C LYS A 45 5.86 2.17 10.78
N ILE A 46 5.19 1.09 11.16
CA ILE A 46 3.76 1.11 11.46
C ILE A 46 3.51 2.08 12.63
N PRO A 47 2.65 3.11 12.45
CA PRO A 47 2.26 3.98 13.54
C PRO A 47 1.61 3.19 14.69
N GLU A 48 1.89 3.57 15.94
CA GLU A 48 1.44 2.80 17.12
C GLU A 48 -0.09 2.67 17.23
N HIS A 49 -0.83 3.66 16.73
CA HIS A 49 -2.30 3.64 16.73
C HIS A 49 -2.90 2.75 15.64
N LEU A 50 -2.11 2.29 14.66
CA LEU A 50 -2.58 1.48 13.54
C LEU A 50 -2.45 -0.01 13.87
N ASN A 51 -3.58 -0.66 14.16
CA ASN A 51 -3.61 -2.10 14.44
C ASN A 51 -3.99 -2.89 13.19
N LEU A 52 -3.05 -3.67 12.65
CA LEU A 52 -3.23 -4.49 11.46
C LEU A 52 -3.89 -5.86 11.73
N ASP A 53 -3.95 -6.32 12.99
CA ASP A 53 -4.34 -7.70 13.29
C ASP A 53 -5.76 -8.03 12.83
N LYS A 54 -6.71 -7.12 13.08
CA LYS A 54 -8.09 -7.30 12.61
C LYS A 54 -8.20 -7.32 11.09
N ALA A 55 -7.44 -6.47 10.42
CA ALA A 55 -7.40 -6.43 8.95
C ALA A 55 -6.79 -7.70 8.36
N ARG A 56 -5.76 -8.26 8.98
CA ARG A 56 -5.15 -9.54 8.58
C ARG A 56 -6.12 -10.72 8.78
N ILE A 57 -6.82 -10.77 9.92
CA ILE A 57 -7.86 -11.78 10.17
C ILE A 57 -8.96 -11.67 9.11
N PHE A 58 -9.45 -10.45 8.88
CA PHE A 58 -10.46 -10.18 7.85
C PHE A 58 -9.99 -10.59 6.44
N GLY A 59 -8.73 -10.33 6.10
CA GLY A 59 -8.13 -10.79 4.83
C GLY A 59 -8.20 -12.31 4.67
N CYS A 60 -7.98 -13.07 5.74
CA CYS A 60 -8.15 -14.53 5.72
C CYS A 60 -9.62 -14.95 5.52
N GLU A 61 -10.57 -14.23 6.14
CA GLU A 61 -12.01 -14.47 5.94
C GLU A 61 -12.43 -14.22 4.49
N VAL A 62 -11.96 -13.12 3.90
CA VAL A 62 -12.21 -12.79 2.48
C VAL A 62 -11.68 -13.88 1.55
N ALA A 63 -10.50 -14.44 1.86
CA ALA A 63 -9.85 -15.45 1.04
C ALA A 63 -10.50 -16.83 1.13
N ALA A 64 -11.28 -17.11 2.20
CA ALA A 64 -11.90 -18.40 2.41
C ALA A 64 -12.79 -18.84 1.23
N PRO A 65 -12.80 -20.14 0.86
CA PRO A 65 -13.57 -20.64 -0.28
C PRO A 65 -15.09 -20.43 -0.16
N ASP A 66 -15.60 -20.42 1.07
CA ASP A 66 -17.02 -20.25 1.43
C ASP A 66 -17.37 -18.84 1.92
N SER A 67 -16.48 -17.89 1.72
CA SER A 67 -16.65 -16.50 2.15
C SER A 67 -17.86 -15.83 1.52
N ASP A 68 -18.70 -15.20 2.33
CA ASP A 68 -19.83 -14.38 1.86
C ASP A 68 -19.37 -13.17 1.04
N TYR A 69 -18.15 -12.69 1.23
CA TYR A 69 -17.57 -11.59 0.47
C TYR A 69 -17.40 -11.91 -1.02
N ARG A 70 -17.40 -13.19 -1.40
CA ARG A 70 -17.41 -13.64 -2.80
C ARG A 70 -18.68 -13.24 -3.56
N LYS A 71 -19.76 -12.93 -2.85
CA LYS A 71 -21.04 -12.50 -3.41
C LYS A 71 -21.07 -11.00 -3.73
N ILE A 72 -20.07 -10.24 -3.29
CA ILE A 72 -19.98 -8.81 -3.60
C ILE A 72 -19.78 -8.64 -5.12
N PRO A 73 -20.67 -7.90 -5.79
CA PRO A 73 -20.59 -7.73 -7.22
C PRO A 73 -19.37 -6.94 -7.66
N LYS A 74 -18.99 -7.06 -8.91
CA LYS A 74 -18.06 -6.14 -9.54
C LYS A 74 -18.76 -4.81 -9.82
N TYR A 75 -18.18 -3.72 -9.33
CA TYR A 75 -18.62 -2.34 -9.60
C TYR A 75 -17.84 -1.70 -10.76
N GLY A 76 -16.75 -2.34 -11.18
CA GLY A 76 -15.86 -1.95 -12.26
C GLY A 76 -14.78 -3.01 -12.49
N GLU A 77 -13.82 -2.74 -13.35
CA GLU A 77 -12.74 -3.69 -13.64
C GLU A 77 -11.87 -4.01 -12.41
N LEU A 78 -11.65 -3.03 -11.56
CA LEU A 78 -10.77 -3.13 -10.39
C LEU A 78 -11.52 -3.10 -9.05
N GLU A 79 -12.85 -3.04 -9.05
CA GLU A 79 -13.66 -2.85 -7.85
C GLU A 79 -14.68 -3.98 -7.66
N GLY A 80 -14.73 -4.55 -6.46
CA GLY A 80 -15.57 -5.68 -6.09
C GLY A 80 -14.76 -6.91 -5.70
N PHE A 81 -15.43 -8.07 -5.64
CA PHE A 81 -14.75 -9.35 -5.48
C PHE A 81 -14.22 -9.85 -6.83
N ILE A 82 -12.93 -10.14 -6.91
CA ILE A 82 -12.24 -10.54 -8.13
C ILE A 82 -11.45 -11.82 -7.85
N ALA A 83 -11.82 -12.90 -8.54
CA ALA A 83 -11.07 -14.14 -8.61
C ALA A 83 -10.98 -14.56 -10.09
N LEU A 84 -9.79 -14.79 -10.58
CA LEU A 84 -9.55 -15.19 -11.96
C LEU A 84 -9.22 -16.68 -12.00
N GLU A 85 -9.85 -17.45 -12.88
CA GLU A 85 -9.68 -18.91 -13.00
C GLU A 85 -8.22 -19.32 -13.25
N ASN A 86 -7.50 -18.52 -14.02
CA ASN A 86 -6.12 -18.79 -14.45
C ASN A 86 -5.10 -17.87 -13.73
N ASN A 87 -5.35 -17.55 -12.45
CA ASN A 87 -4.49 -16.70 -11.65
C ASN A 87 -4.49 -17.19 -10.20
N GLN A 88 -3.39 -16.99 -9.49
CA GLN A 88 -3.30 -17.29 -8.06
C GLN A 88 -4.07 -16.29 -7.20
N GLN A 89 -4.38 -15.11 -7.74
CA GLN A 89 -4.91 -14.00 -6.98
C GLN A 89 -6.42 -14.11 -6.76
N THR A 90 -6.81 -13.95 -5.51
CA THR A 90 -8.17 -13.59 -5.09
C THR A 90 -8.12 -12.23 -4.41
N LYS A 91 -9.02 -11.33 -4.75
CA LYS A 91 -9.00 -9.96 -4.26
C LYS A 91 -10.40 -9.44 -3.97
N LEU A 92 -10.57 -8.79 -2.81
CA LEU A 92 -11.68 -7.87 -2.56
C LEU A 92 -11.12 -6.45 -2.55
N ALA A 93 -11.53 -5.65 -3.51
CA ALA A 93 -11.07 -4.28 -3.68
C ALA A 93 -12.27 -3.33 -3.67
N LEU A 94 -12.35 -2.41 -2.72
CA LEU A 94 -13.45 -1.47 -2.62
C LEU A 94 -12.93 -0.04 -2.42
N SER A 95 -13.53 0.90 -3.14
CA SER A 95 -13.28 2.32 -2.94
C SER A 95 -13.89 2.81 -1.63
N ARG A 96 -13.35 3.91 -1.09
CA ARG A 96 -13.77 4.52 0.17
C ARG A 96 -15.29 4.71 0.28
N LYS A 97 -15.97 5.06 -0.81
CA LYS A 97 -17.43 5.25 -0.84
C LYS A 97 -18.25 3.96 -0.56
N LEU A 98 -17.64 2.78 -0.77
CA LEU A 98 -18.29 1.48 -0.57
C LEU A 98 -17.90 0.80 0.75
N TRP A 99 -16.90 1.31 1.49
CA TRP A 99 -16.45 0.67 2.71
C TRP A 99 -17.56 0.51 3.75
N GLY A 100 -18.36 1.55 3.99
CA GLY A 100 -19.45 1.49 4.96
C GLY A 100 -20.61 0.56 4.59
N GLN A 101 -20.70 0.16 3.31
CA GLN A 101 -21.71 -0.76 2.81
C GLN A 101 -21.28 -2.23 2.92
N HIS A 102 -20.00 -2.51 2.69
CA HIS A 102 -19.53 -3.88 2.48
C HIS A 102 -18.51 -4.36 3.52
N TYR A 103 -17.77 -3.46 4.16
CA TYR A 103 -16.84 -3.85 5.21
C TYR A 103 -17.47 -3.75 6.59
N PRO A 104 -17.11 -4.64 7.54
CA PRO A 104 -17.38 -4.42 8.94
C PRO A 104 -16.90 -3.04 9.39
N LYS A 105 -17.59 -2.46 10.38
CA LYS A 105 -17.28 -1.10 10.84
C LYS A 105 -15.81 -0.90 11.19
N GLU A 106 -15.21 -1.86 11.90
CA GLU A 106 -13.79 -1.84 12.30
C GLU A 106 -12.83 -1.88 11.11
N ILE A 107 -13.20 -2.56 10.01
CA ILE A 107 -12.39 -2.61 8.79
C ILE A 107 -12.54 -1.31 7.99
N ALA A 108 -13.74 -0.76 7.95
CA ALA A 108 -13.95 0.55 7.34
C ALA A 108 -13.25 1.67 8.13
N ASP A 109 -13.21 1.59 9.48
CA ASP A 109 -12.47 2.52 10.35
C ASP A 109 -10.95 2.39 10.12
N PHE A 110 -10.44 1.16 10.02
CA PHE A 110 -9.05 0.89 9.66
C PHE A 110 -8.69 1.45 8.27
N GLY A 111 -9.58 1.28 7.28
CA GLY A 111 -9.41 1.87 5.97
C GLY A 111 -9.25 3.40 6.02
N ARG A 112 -10.04 4.08 6.86
CA ARG A 112 -9.91 5.53 7.07
C ARG A 112 -8.57 5.93 7.67
N GLN A 113 -8.05 5.16 8.63
CA GLN A 113 -6.72 5.42 9.22
C GLN A 113 -5.60 5.25 8.19
N LEU A 114 -5.69 4.23 7.32
CA LEU A 114 -4.75 4.07 6.20
C LEU A 114 -4.87 5.20 5.18
N ASP A 115 -6.08 5.66 4.90
CA ASP A 115 -6.33 6.78 3.98
C ASP A 115 -5.72 8.08 4.52
N GLU A 116 -5.88 8.38 5.81
CA GLU A 116 -5.22 9.49 6.50
C GLU A 116 -3.69 9.38 6.41
N LEU A 117 -3.14 8.18 6.61
CA LEU A 117 -1.70 7.93 6.44
C LEU A 117 -1.25 8.20 5.01
N GLY A 118 -2.03 7.76 4.02
CA GLY A 118 -1.76 8.03 2.61
C GLY A 118 -1.77 9.52 2.28
N VAL A 119 -2.69 10.29 2.87
CA VAL A 119 -2.74 11.75 2.74
C VAL A 119 -1.49 12.41 3.31
N ILE A 120 -0.98 11.95 4.46
CA ILE A 120 0.26 12.46 5.06
C ILE A 120 1.43 12.21 4.10
N ILE A 121 1.58 10.98 3.60
CA ILE A 121 2.64 10.61 2.66
C ILE A 121 2.54 11.48 1.40
N MET A 122 1.34 11.62 0.81
CA MET A 122 1.14 12.41 -0.40
C MET A 122 1.51 13.88 -0.21
N ARG A 123 1.20 14.46 0.94
CA ARG A 123 1.58 15.85 1.25
C ARG A 123 3.09 16.04 1.33
N GLU A 124 3.82 15.07 1.89
CA GLU A 124 5.29 15.13 1.88
C GLU A 124 5.85 15.01 0.47
N VAL A 125 5.32 14.07 -0.33
CA VAL A 125 5.68 13.93 -1.75
C VAL A 125 5.49 15.24 -2.50
N LEU A 126 4.36 15.91 -2.37
CA LEU A 126 4.08 17.19 -3.04
C LEU A 126 5.01 18.31 -2.57
N ARG A 127 5.37 18.30 -1.27
CA ARG A 127 6.29 19.27 -0.69
C ARG A 127 7.69 19.11 -1.27
N GLU A 128 8.18 17.88 -1.35
CA GLU A 128 9.49 17.56 -1.92
C GLU A 128 9.55 17.85 -3.42
N ALA A 129 8.45 17.62 -4.13
CA ALA A 129 8.32 18.03 -5.53
C ALA A 129 8.27 19.57 -5.72
N GLY A 130 8.35 20.36 -4.63
CA GLY A 130 8.30 21.83 -4.69
C GLY A 130 6.95 22.40 -5.08
N ILE A 131 5.87 21.63 -4.99
CA ILE A 131 4.53 22.08 -5.34
C ILE A 131 3.96 22.91 -4.18
N PRO A 132 3.59 24.19 -4.43
CA PRO A 132 2.99 25.03 -3.39
C PRO A 132 1.70 24.45 -2.85
N GLU A 133 1.46 24.56 -1.53
CA GLU A 133 0.30 23.95 -0.84
C GLU A 133 -1.06 24.33 -1.46
N ALA A 134 -1.18 25.54 -1.96
CA ALA A 134 -2.39 26.01 -2.64
C ALA A 134 -2.78 25.17 -3.88
N PHE A 135 -1.84 24.38 -4.43
CA PHE A 135 -2.07 23.54 -5.60
C PHE A 135 -2.19 22.05 -5.25
N TRP A 136 -1.97 21.64 -4.00
CA TRP A 136 -1.97 20.22 -3.62
C TRP A 136 -3.26 19.49 -3.96
N GLY A 137 -4.41 20.11 -3.68
CA GLY A 137 -5.71 19.51 -4.04
C GLY A 137 -5.81 19.26 -5.55
N ARG A 138 -5.42 20.24 -6.38
CA ARG A 138 -5.46 20.11 -7.83
C ARG A 138 -4.44 19.08 -8.34
N ALA A 139 -3.20 19.13 -7.87
CA ALA A 139 -2.13 18.23 -8.30
C ALA A 139 -2.44 16.76 -7.97
N SER A 140 -3.11 16.49 -6.83
CA SER A 140 -3.45 15.13 -6.37
C SER A 140 -4.88 14.69 -6.71
N GLY A 141 -5.61 15.41 -7.56
CA GLY A 141 -7.03 15.09 -7.83
C GLY A 141 -7.92 15.12 -6.58
N GLY A 142 -7.60 16.00 -5.61
CA GLY A 142 -8.29 16.11 -4.33
C GLY A 142 -7.71 15.24 -3.21
N TYR A 143 -6.85 14.27 -3.51
CA TYR A 143 -6.40 13.29 -2.51
C TYR A 143 -5.66 13.92 -1.34
N ALA A 144 -4.73 14.84 -1.57
CA ALA A 144 -4.03 15.56 -0.51
C ALA A 144 -4.94 16.46 0.35
N ALA A 145 -6.14 16.79 -0.14
CA ALA A 145 -7.19 17.47 0.62
C ALA A 145 -8.14 16.50 1.36
N GLY A 146 -7.93 15.18 1.22
CA GLY A 146 -8.79 14.15 1.80
C GLY A 146 -10.05 13.84 0.98
N GLU A 147 -10.16 14.36 -0.25
CA GLU A 147 -11.37 14.24 -1.09
C GLU A 147 -11.24 13.19 -2.18
N GLY A 148 -10.05 12.87 -2.64
CA GLY A 148 -9.79 11.95 -3.75
C GLY A 148 -10.29 10.52 -3.52
N THR A 149 -10.00 9.63 -4.47
CA THR A 149 -10.37 8.23 -4.39
C THR A 149 -9.29 7.42 -3.68
N ALA A 150 -9.68 6.62 -2.69
CA ALA A 150 -8.85 5.63 -2.05
C ALA A 150 -9.50 4.25 -2.14
N PHE A 151 -8.70 3.21 -2.26
CA PHE A 151 -9.12 1.82 -2.26
C PHE A 151 -8.52 1.09 -1.07
N LEU A 152 -9.33 0.25 -0.41
CA LEU A 152 -8.82 -0.74 0.53
C LEU A 152 -8.97 -2.12 -0.12
N ASN A 153 -7.84 -2.83 -0.25
CA ASN A 153 -7.77 -4.09 -0.95
C ASN A 153 -7.29 -5.19 -0.01
N PHE A 154 -7.98 -6.34 -0.03
CA PHE A 154 -7.54 -7.57 0.60
C PHE A 154 -7.17 -8.55 -0.52
N VAL A 155 -5.89 -8.86 -0.62
CA VAL A 155 -5.34 -9.67 -1.72
C VAL A 155 -4.74 -10.94 -1.15
N HIS A 156 -5.11 -12.07 -1.72
CA HIS A 156 -4.58 -13.38 -1.36
C HIS A 156 -4.03 -14.08 -2.60
N TYR A 157 -2.86 -14.70 -2.46
CA TYR A 157 -2.24 -15.54 -3.49
C TYR A 157 -2.21 -16.98 -3.01
N ASP A 158 -2.89 -17.89 -3.74
CA ASP A 158 -2.84 -19.31 -3.44
C ASP A 158 -1.64 -19.96 -4.13
N ALA A 159 -0.57 -20.21 -3.38
CA ALA A 159 0.66 -20.83 -3.89
C ALA A 159 0.47 -22.27 -4.40
N ARG A 160 -0.67 -22.92 -4.06
CA ARG A 160 -1.00 -24.27 -4.60
C ARG A 160 -1.51 -24.19 -6.04
N ASN A 161 -1.96 -23.04 -6.46
CA ASN A 161 -2.40 -22.80 -7.83
C ASN A 161 -1.15 -22.73 -8.76
N PRO A 162 -1.06 -23.56 -9.82
CA PRO A 162 0.11 -23.60 -10.69
C PRO A 162 0.25 -22.38 -11.62
N TYR A 163 -0.75 -21.53 -11.68
CA TYR A 163 -0.70 -20.32 -12.51
C TYR A 163 0.18 -19.25 -11.88
N GLN A 164 0.58 -18.30 -12.71
CA GLN A 164 1.34 -17.13 -12.26
C GLN A 164 0.44 -16.20 -11.43
N GLY A 165 1.02 -15.55 -10.42
CA GLY A 165 0.38 -14.46 -9.68
C GLY A 165 0.21 -13.19 -10.53
N LEU A 166 0.24 -12.04 -9.89
CA LEU A 166 0.12 -10.77 -10.59
C LEU A 166 1.36 -10.53 -11.48
N ARG A 167 1.11 -10.20 -12.74
CA ARG A 167 2.20 -9.87 -13.68
C ARG A 167 2.85 -8.54 -13.31
N PRO A 168 4.11 -8.30 -13.75
CA PRO A 168 4.74 -6.99 -13.61
C PRO A 168 3.84 -5.88 -14.14
N HIS A 169 3.63 -4.87 -13.31
CA HIS A 169 2.80 -3.69 -13.62
C HIS A 169 3.27 -2.50 -12.78
N THR A 170 2.79 -1.34 -13.09
CA THR A 170 2.90 -0.15 -12.26
C THR A 170 1.51 0.18 -11.71
N ASP A 171 1.42 0.56 -10.45
CA ASP A 171 0.16 0.99 -9.84
C ASP A 171 -0.27 2.34 -10.43
N TYR A 172 -1.53 2.47 -10.80
CA TYR A 172 -2.06 3.69 -11.44
C TYR A 172 -2.21 4.88 -10.49
N GLY A 173 -2.25 4.62 -9.16
CA GLY A 173 -2.43 5.65 -8.14
C GLY A 173 -1.18 6.51 -7.90
N PHE A 174 -1.25 7.33 -6.85
CA PHE A 174 -0.10 8.11 -6.38
C PHE A 174 0.76 7.30 -5.42
N VAL A 175 0.11 6.66 -4.45
CA VAL A 175 0.76 5.94 -3.37
C VAL A 175 -0.01 4.64 -3.10
N THR A 176 0.72 3.54 -2.99
CA THR A 176 0.19 2.25 -2.53
C THR A 176 0.83 1.90 -1.19
N ILE A 177 0.01 1.57 -0.20
CA ILE A 177 0.42 1.14 1.14
C ILE A 177 0.18 -0.37 1.24
N LEU A 178 1.23 -1.14 1.47
CA LEU A 178 1.21 -2.60 1.47
C LEU A 178 1.57 -3.16 2.85
N ASP A 179 0.67 -3.98 3.41
CA ASP A 179 1.00 -4.89 4.50
C ASP A 179 1.41 -6.23 3.90
N VAL A 180 2.72 -6.45 3.76
CA VAL A 180 3.28 -7.67 3.16
C VAL A 180 3.45 -8.72 4.25
N THR A 181 2.66 -9.79 4.21
CA THR A 181 2.63 -10.82 5.25
C THR A 181 3.41 -12.09 4.89
N ALA A 182 3.81 -12.25 3.62
CA ALA A 182 4.56 -13.39 3.12
C ALA A 182 5.54 -12.96 2.02
N PRO A 183 6.65 -13.71 1.79
CA PRO A 183 7.55 -13.48 0.67
C PRO A 183 6.87 -13.64 -0.70
N GLY A 184 7.45 -13.01 -1.74
CA GLY A 184 7.02 -13.16 -3.13
C GLY A 184 6.69 -11.84 -3.83
N LEU A 185 6.60 -10.73 -3.11
CA LEU A 185 6.53 -9.42 -3.72
C LEU A 185 7.91 -9.05 -4.28
N GLN A 186 7.93 -8.61 -5.54
CA GLN A 186 9.14 -8.16 -6.22
C GLN A 186 8.99 -6.71 -6.69
N VAL A 187 10.08 -5.99 -6.67
CA VAL A 187 10.18 -4.63 -7.21
C VAL A 187 11.23 -4.58 -8.30
N LYS A 188 11.08 -3.69 -9.27
CA LYS A 188 12.05 -3.54 -10.35
C LYS A 188 13.02 -2.41 -9.99
N ILE A 189 14.28 -2.75 -9.75
CA ILE A 189 15.37 -1.82 -9.44
C ILE A 189 16.43 -1.99 -10.53
N ASP A 190 16.88 -0.91 -11.15
CA ASP A 190 17.90 -0.91 -12.21
C ASP A 190 17.63 -1.95 -13.32
N GLY A 191 16.35 -2.10 -13.69
CA GLY A 191 15.93 -3.02 -14.75
C GLY A 191 15.80 -4.49 -14.33
N ARG A 192 16.12 -4.87 -13.08
CA ARG A 192 16.02 -6.22 -12.53
C ARG A 192 14.94 -6.32 -11.49
N PHE A 193 14.31 -7.50 -11.40
CA PHE A 193 13.37 -7.78 -10.31
C PHE A 193 14.15 -8.25 -9.08
N GLU A 194 13.93 -7.53 -7.97
CA GLU A 194 14.51 -7.82 -6.66
C GLU A 194 13.37 -8.20 -5.72
N ASP A 195 13.56 -9.25 -4.91
CA ASP A 195 12.59 -9.62 -3.88
C ASP A 195 12.47 -8.52 -2.82
N LEU A 196 11.25 -8.10 -2.52
CA LEU A 196 10.97 -7.18 -1.43
C LEU A 196 10.83 -8.00 -0.12
N PRO A 197 11.79 -7.89 0.80
CA PRO A 197 11.74 -8.65 2.05
C PRO A 197 10.53 -8.27 2.91
N VAL A 198 9.93 -9.24 3.59
CA VAL A 198 8.94 -8.97 4.64
C VAL A 198 9.65 -8.37 5.84
N LEU A 199 9.34 -7.11 6.16
CA LEU A 199 9.92 -6.42 7.31
C LEU A 199 8.91 -6.29 8.45
N PRO A 200 9.04 -7.08 9.54
CA PRO A 200 8.09 -7.03 10.65
C PRO A 200 8.01 -5.64 11.28
N GLY A 201 6.78 -5.17 11.52
CA GLY A 201 6.53 -3.85 12.10
C GLY A 201 6.62 -2.69 11.10
N HIS A 202 6.68 -3.00 9.81
CA HIS A 202 6.72 -1.99 8.74
C HIS A 202 5.69 -2.30 7.65
N LEU A 203 5.23 -1.23 7.00
CA LEU A 203 4.49 -1.26 5.75
C LEU A 203 5.47 -0.99 4.60
N ALA A 204 5.25 -1.58 3.44
CA ALA A 204 5.93 -1.16 2.23
C ALA A 204 5.10 -0.07 1.55
N ILE A 205 5.73 1.02 1.19
CA ILE A 205 5.11 2.15 0.49
C ILE A 205 5.68 2.19 -0.91
N HIS A 206 4.80 2.11 -1.91
CA HIS A 206 5.17 2.16 -3.31
C HIS A 206 4.60 3.41 -3.97
N PHE A 207 5.40 4.10 -4.76
CA PHE A 207 4.97 5.22 -5.57
C PHE A 207 4.39 4.74 -6.88
N GLY A 208 3.19 5.21 -7.21
CA GLY A 208 2.49 4.84 -8.42
C GLY A 208 2.76 5.77 -9.60
N GLU A 209 2.31 5.35 -10.78
CA GLU A 209 2.56 6.03 -12.05
C GLU A 209 2.04 7.48 -12.07
N ALA A 210 0.96 7.77 -11.34
CA ALA A 210 0.39 9.11 -11.30
C ALA A 210 1.36 10.19 -10.78
N LEU A 211 2.38 9.81 -9.99
CA LEU A 211 3.41 10.75 -9.53
C LEU A 211 4.28 11.26 -10.68
N ASN A 212 4.54 10.47 -11.71
CA ASN A 212 5.33 10.87 -12.88
C ASN A 212 4.71 12.02 -13.68
N TYR A 213 3.44 12.34 -13.43
CA TYR A 213 2.76 13.44 -14.12
C TYR A 213 2.74 14.73 -13.33
N ILE A 214 3.19 14.72 -12.07
CA ILE A 214 3.18 15.89 -11.19
C ILE A 214 4.56 16.25 -10.65
N THR A 215 5.55 15.44 -10.91
CA THR A 215 6.97 15.59 -10.54
C THR A 215 7.88 15.57 -11.81
#